data_b4b7149e7c7338d4f9d9ba02a8f53879
#
_entry.id   b4b7149e7c7338d4f9d9ba02a8f53879
#
_cell.length_a   1.000
_cell.length_b   1.000
_cell.length_c   1.000
_cell.angle_alpha   90.00
_cell.angle_beta   90.00
_cell.angle_gamma   90.00
#
_symmetry.space_group_name_H-M   'P 1'
#
loop_
_entity.id
_entity.type
_entity.pdbx_description
1 polymer ?
#
loop_
_entity_poly.entity_id
_entity_poly.type
_entity_poly.pdbx_seq_one_letter_code
_entity_poly.pdbx_strand_id
1 'polypeptide(L)'
;GLFLLDCMGLAIKYLRNDYPAAQLSVFRNLFGMLPCFIALYFSKDWQVSGKKLIIKQWRLGLFRGVFVSIAQLCLYTSYLYIPFALVATMEYTGPMMVTLLAIPLLGEKFGWYKSLAVISGFLGILLIMEPWSEDFNIIILLPILAAFGYSLARVTALNFTLDTPTPLINLYAQLGTMICSFLLVIIFNMWENFKNIYDIVVLLIMGLAGGTGTLLLI
;
A
#
# COMPACT_ATOMS: atom_id res chain seq x y z
N GLY A 1 -7.52 10.13 -4.25
CA GLY A 1 -6.63 8.99 -3.92
C GLY A 1 -7.43 7.75 -3.54
N LEU A 2 -8.30 7.83 -2.50
CA LEU A 2 -9.02 6.65 -1.97
C LEU A 2 -9.87 5.93 -3.02
N PHE A 3 -10.68 6.65 -3.79
CA PHE A 3 -11.50 6.05 -4.86
C PHE A 3 -10.67 5.20 -5.85
N LEU A 4 -9.46 5.65 -6.20
CA LEU A 4 -8.57 4.89 -7.09
C LEU A 4 -8.04 3.62 -6.41
N LEU A 5 -7.82 3.65 -5.10
CA LEU A 5 -7.46 2.45 -4.34
C LEU A 5 -8.61 1.46 -4.23
N ASP A 6 -9.85 1.93 -4.11
CA ASP A 6 -11.04 1.06 -4.14
C ASP A 6 -11.22 0.39 -5.52
N CYS A 7 -11.00 1.13 -6.61
CA CYS A 7 -10.98 0.55 -7.96
C CYS A 7 -9.88 -0.51 -8.12
N MET A 8 -8.69 -0.24 -7.57
CA MET A 8 -7.61 -1.23 -7.52
C MET A 8 -8.04 -2.48 -6.72
N GLY A 9 -8.69 -2.30 -5.57
CA GLY A 9 -9.18 -3.40 -4.74
C GLY A 9 -10.21 -4.27 -5.47
N LEU A 10 -11.11 -3.68 -6.25
CA LEU A 10 -12.06 -4.42 -7.10
C LEU A 10 -11.35 -5.24 -8.18
N ALA A 11 -10.33 -4.68 -8.82
CA ALA A 11 -9.52 -5.40 -9.81
C ALA A 11 -8.79 -6.60 -9.19
N ILE A 12 -8.22 -6.43 -7.97
CA ILE A 12 -7.60 -7.51 -7.21
C ILE A 12 -8.64 -8.59 -6.91
N LYS A 13 -9.82 -8.22 -6.43
CA LYS A 13 -10.89 -9.16 -6.13
C LYS A 13 -11.34 -9.96 -7.37
N TYR A 14 -11.32 -9.37 -8.53
CA TYR A 14 -11.62 -10.05 -9.80
C TYR A 14 -10.54 -11.10 -10.15
N LEU A 15 -9.26 -10.73 -10.04
CA LEU A 15 -8.13 -11.57 -10.43
C LEU A 15 -7.67 -12.59 -9.38
N ARG A 16 -8.10 -12.45 -8.13
CA ARG A 16 -7.59 -13.20 -6.97
C ARG A 16 -7.71 -14.72 -7.04
N ASN A 17 -8.72 -15.21 -7.77
CA ASN A 17 -8.98 -16.65 -7.89
C ASN A 17 -8.06 -17.32 -8.93
N ASP A 18 -7.51 -16.51 -9.84
CA ASP A 18 -6.72 -16.97 -10.97
C ASP A 18 -5.23 -16.77 -10.77
N TYR A 19 -4.85 -15.77 -9.94
CA TYR A 19 -3.45 -15.37 -9.75
C TYR A 19 -3.08 -15.22 -8.27
N PRO A 20 -1.89 -15.70 -7.86
CA PRO A 20 -1.38 -15.52 -6.50
C PRO A 20 -1.19 -14.05 -6.13
N ALA A 21 -1.41 -13.73 -4.85
CA ALA A 21 -1.26 -12.36 -4.32
C ALA A 21 0.13 -11.75 -4.60
N ALA A 22 1.18 -12.55 -4.53
CA ALA A 22 2.55 -12.11 -4.82
C ALA A 22 2.71 -11.71 -6.29
N GLN A 23 2.15 -12.48 -7.25
CA GLN A 23 2.19 -12.17 -8.68
C GLN A 23 1.39 -10.89 -8.99
N LEU A 24 0.19 -10.74 -8.42
CA LEU A 24 -0.61 -9.52 -8.54
C LEU A 24 0.17 -8.30 -8.03
N SER A 25 0.89 -8.45 -6.90
CA SER A 25 1.73 -7.39 -6.35
C SER A 25 2.86 -6.98 -7.32
N VAL A 26 3.52 -7.94 -7.99
CA VAL A 26 4.56 -7.64 -9.00
C VAL A 26 4.00 -6.74 -10.11
N PHE A 27 2.89 -7.15 -10.74
CA PHE A 27 2.31 -6.39 -11.85
C PHE A 27 1.73 -5.05 -11.41
N ARG A 28 1.08 -5.01 -10.24
CA ARG A 28 0.59 -3.75 -9.67
C ARG A 28 1.72 -2.73 -9.50
N ASN A 29 2.86 -3.14 -8.96
CA ASN A 29 3.97 -2.21 -8.75
C ASN A 29 4.69 -1.89 -10.06
N LEU A 30 4.84 -2.84 -10.98
CA LEU A 30 5.41 -2.61 -12.31
C LEU A 30 4.62 -1.53 -13.07
N PHE A 31 3.30 -1.69 -13.23
CA PHE A 31 2.47 -0.71 -13.92
C PHE A 31 2.24 0.56 -13.08
N GLY A 32 2.27 0.45 -11.75
CA GLY A 32 2.16 1.59 -10.83
C GLY A 32 3.36 2.55 -10.89
N MET A 33 4.51 2.12 -11.41
CA MET A 33 5.64 3.01 -11.65
C MET A 33 5.38 4.01 -12.77
N LEU A 34 4.51 3.70 -13.74
CA LEU A 34 4.21 4.59 -14.87
C LEU A 34 3.70 5.97 -14.42
N PRO A 35 2.67 6.07 -13.56
CA PRO A 35 2.24 7.37 -13.01
C PRO A 35 3.36 8.09 -12.25
N CYS A 36 4.21 7.35 -11.53
CA CYS A 36 5.34 7.95 -10.81
C CYS A 36 6.36 8.57 -11.77
N PHE A 37 6.69 7.90 -12.88
CA PHE A 37 7.57 8.44 -13.90
C PHE A 37 6.98 9.66 -14.60
N ILE A 38 5.67 9.63 -14.90
CA ILE A 38 4.97 10.77 -15.51
C ILE A 38 4.99 11.95 -14.52
N ALA A 39 4.61 11.74 -13.27
CA ALA A 39 4.63 12.79 -12.24
C ALA A 39 6.04 13.35 -12.01
N LEU A 40 7.05 12.48 -12.04
CA LEU A 40 8.44 12.89 -11.89
C LEU A 40 8.90 13.78 -13.09
N TYR A 41 8.51 13.42 -14.31
CA TYR A 41 8.83 14.19 -15.50
C TYR A 41 8.30 15.64 -15.44
N PHE A 42 7.10 15.82 -14.87
CA PHE A 42 6.49 17.16 -14.68
C PHE A 42 6.91 17.85 -13.38
N SER A 43 7.68 17.19 -12.49
CA SER A 43 8.14 17.78 -11.24
C SER A 43 9.24 18.81 -11.50
N LYS A 44 8.99 20.08 -11.09
CA LYS A 44 9.98 21.17 -11.18
C LYS A 44 11.22 20.87 -10.32
N ASP A 45 11.02 20.32 -9.13
CA ASP A 45 12.10 20.02 -8.18
C ASP A 45 13.07 18.97 -8.76
N TRP A 46 12.55 17.97 -9.48
CA TRP A 46 13.39 16.99 -10.17
C TRP A 46 14.15 17.59 -11.33
N GLN A 47 13.53 18.50 -12.08
CA GLN A 47 14.18 19.18 -13.20
C GLN A 47 15.32 20.10 -12.71
N VAL A 48 15.12 20.79 -11.61
CA VAL A 48 16.12 21.68 -10.97
C VAL A 48 17.26 20.87 -10.34
N SER A 49 16.99 19.69 -9.78
CA SER A 49 18.00 18.81 -9.16
C SER A 49 18.93 18.10 -10.15
N GLY A 50 18.85 18.43 -11.46
CA GLY A 50 19.65 17.83 -12.52
C GLY A 50 19.18 16.44 -12.94
N LYS A 51 17.90 16.13 -12.78
CA LYS A 51 17.23 14.87 -13.20
C LYS A 51 17.85 13.61 -12.62
N LYS A 52 18.39 13.69 -11.41
CA LYS A 52 19.01 12.56 -10.73
C LYS A 52 17.94 11.58 -10.26
N LEU A 53 18.08 10.32 -10.64
CA LEU A 53 17.24 9.22 -10.14
C LEU A 53 17.78 8.63 -8.83
N ILE A 54 19.07 8.77 -8.56
CA ILE A 54 19.70 8.23 -7.35
C ILE A 54 19.56 9.25 -6.22
N ILE A 55 18.88 8.83 -5.14
CA ILE A 55 18.72 9.61 -3.92
C ILE A 55 19.71 9.15 -2.85
N LYS A 56 20.14 10.08 -1.97
CA LYS A 56 21.05 9.76 -0.86
C LYS A 56 20.49 8.67 0.06
N GLN A 57 19.18 8.66 0.25
CA GLN A 57 18.47 7.75 1.18
C GLN A 57 17.80 6.56 0.44
N TRP A 58 18.42 6.07 -0.64
CA TRP A 58 17.87 4.96 -1.44
C TRP A 58 17.59 3.69 -0.60
N ARG A 59 18.43 3.42 0.43
CA ARG A 59 18.22 2.29 1.34
C ARG A 59 16.91 2.42 2.12
N LEU A 60 16.59 3.62 2.61
CA LEU A 60 15.32 3.89 3.29
C LEU A 60 14.14 3.68 2.34
N GLY A 61 14.26 4.11 1.08
CA GLY A 61 13.24 3.90 0.05
C GLY A 61 12.95 2.42 -0.21
N LEU A 62 13.99 1.61 -0.40
CA LEU A 62 13.86 0.18 -0.60
C LEU A 62 13.33 -0.53 0.67
N PHE A 63 13.81 -0.13 1.85
CA PHE A 63 13.34 -0.71 3.12
C PHE A 63 11.84 -0.45 3.36
N ARG A 64 11.35 0.74 3.00
CA ARG A 64 9.90 1.01 2.96
C ARG A 64 9.15 0.03 2.04
N GLY A 65 9.76 -0.33 0.90
CA GLY A 65 9.19 -1.31 -0.02
C GLY A 65 8.94 -2.68 0.64
N VAL A 66 9.77 -3.10 1.59
CA VAL A 66 9.57 -4.35 2.35
C VAL A 66 8.27 -4.27 3.18
N PHE A 67 8.06 -3.18 3.93
CA PHE A 67 6.82 -3.01 4.70
C PHE A 67 5.59 -2.94 3.81
N VAL A 68 5.69 -2.22 2.68
CA VAL A 68 4.61 -2.16 1.69
C VAL A 68 4.34 -3.53 1.08
N SER A 69 5.39 -4.34 0.82
CA SER A 69 5.22 -5.71 0.30
C SER A 69 4.43 -6.58 1.28
N ILE A 70 4.80 -6.58 2.55
CA ILE A 70 4.08 -7.34 3.60
C ILE A 70 2.64 -6.86 3.69
N ALA A 71 2.42 -5.54 3.72
CA ALA A 71 1.09 -4.95 3.77
C ALA A 71 0.23 -5.35 2.56
N GLN A 72 0.79 -5.30 1.35
CA GLN A 72 0.09 -5.72 0.12
C GLN A 72 -0.28 -7.19 0.15
N LEU A 73 0.62 -8.06 0.57
CA LEU A 73 0.34 -9.50 0.68
C LEU A 73 -0.77 -9.78 1.68
N CYS A 74 -0.73 -9.14 2.86
CA CYS A 74 -1.81 -9.25 3.85
C CYS A 74 -3.15 -8.79 3.28
N LEU A 75 -3.16 -7.63 2.61
CA LEU A 75 -4.37 -7.07 2.02
C LEU A 75 -4.93 -7.95 0.90
N TYR A 76 -4.09 -8.38 -0.05
CA TYR A 76 -4.52 -9.19 -1.19
C TYR A 76 -5.00 -10.57 -0.74
N THR A 77 -4.34 -11.15 0.27
CA THR A 77 -4.79 -12.39 0.89
C THR A 77 -6.14 -12.19 1.59
N SER A 78 -6.38 -11.05 2.25
CA SER A 78 -7.66 -10.79 2.91
C SER A 78 -8.84 -10.76 1.93
N TYR A 79 -8.63 -10.25 0.71
CA TYR A 79 -9.66 -10.28 -0.34
C TYR A 79 -10.06 -11.70 -0.79
N LEU A 80 -9.24 -12.73 -0.51
CA LEU A 80 -9.61 -14.13 -0.77
C LEU A 80 -10.69 -14.62 0.21
N TYR A 81 -10.58 -14.23 1.47
CA TYR A 81 -11.35 -14.84 2.56
C TYR A 81 -12.44 -13.93 3.11
N ILE A 82 -12.33 -12.61 2.90
CA ILE A 82 -13.18 -11.60 3.53
C ILE A 82 -13.95 -10.82 2.45
N PRO A 83 -15.22 -10.45 2.70
CA PRO A 83 -15.98 -9.58 1.80
C PRO A 83 -15.28 -8.25 1.57
N PHE A 84 -15.28 -7.76 0.31
CA PHE A 84 -14.61 -6.52 -0.09
C PHE A 84 -14.98 -5.32 0.81
N ALA A 85 -16.27 -5.16 1.09
CA ALA A 85 -16.76 -4.04 1.90
C ALA A 85 -16.16 -4.03 3.31
N LEU A 86 -15.98 -5.22 3.92
CA LEU A 86 -15.39 -5.35 5.24
C LEU A 86 -13.89 -5.03 5.21
N VAL A 87 -13.16 -5.53 4.19
CA VAL A 87 -11.74 -5.21 4.00
C VAL A 87 -11.55 -3.71 3.81
N ALA A 88 -12.32 -3.08 2.91
CA ALA A 88 -12.26 -1.64 2.64
C ALA A 88 -12.54 -0.83 3.92
N THR A 89 -13.54 -1.22 4.72
CA THR A 89 -13.83 -0.55 5.99
C THR A 89 -12.65 -0.65 6.96
N MET A 90 -11.98 -1.80 7.02
CA MET A 90 -10.81 -1.97 7.89
C MET A 90 -9.58 -1.20 7.41
N GLU A 91 -9.41 -0.96 6.12
CA GLU A 91 -8.34 -0.11 5.60
C GLU A 91 -8.46 1.35 6.07
N TYR A 92 -9.67 1.83 6.42
CA TYR A 92 -9.85 3.16 7.02
C TYR A 92 -9.25 3.29 8.43
N THR A 93 -8.71 2.21 9.02
CA THR A 93 -7.84 2.31 10.21
C THR A 93 -6.52 3.01 9.90
N GLY A 94 -6.12 3.05 8.62
CA GLY A 94 -4.84 3.62 8.20
C GLY A 94 -4.56 5.03 8.75
N PRO A 95 -5.45 6.02 8.60
CA PRO A 95 -5.26 7.35 9.17
C PRO A 95 -5.04 7.37 10.68
N MET A 96 -5.72 6.47 11.41
CA MET A 96 -5.54 6.33 12.86
C MET A 96 -4.16 5.77 13.20
N MET A 97 -3.73 4.74 12.46
CA MET A 97 -2.39 4.16 12.60
C MET A 97 -1.30 5.16 12.26
N VAL A 98 -1.47 6.00 11.21
CA VAL A 98 -0.55 7.11 10.90
C VAL A 98 -0.43 8.05 12.09
N THR A 99 -1.55 8.45 12.70
CA THR A 99 -1.56 9.34 13.87
C THR A 99 -0.83 8.73 15.06
N LEU A 100 -1.06 7.44 15.34
CA LEU A 100 -0.37 6.72 16.42
C LEU A 100 1.13 6.58 16.17
N LEU A 101 1.53 6.28 14.94
CA LEU A 101 2.94 6.09 14.57
C LEU A 101 3.70 7.41 14.49
N ALA A 102 3.03 8.53 14.22
CA ALA A 102 3.65 9.86 14.19
C ALA A 102 4.20 10.28 15.56
N ILE A 103 3.64 9.79 16.65
CA ILE A 103 4.11 10.10 18.01
C ILE A 103 5.55 9.58 18.24
N PRO A 104 5.82 8.25 18.16
CA PRO A 104 7.16 7.73 18.41
C PRO A 104 8.16 8.01 17.29
N LEU A 105 7.70 8.15 16.03
CA LEU A 105 8.59 8.29 14.87
C LEU A 105 8.91 9.74 14.52
N LEU A 106 7.98 10.67 14.76
CA LEU A 106 8.14 12.10 14.43
C LEU A 106 8.19 13.00 15.68
N GLY A 107 7.96 12.46 16.88
CA GLY A 107 7.93 13.22 18.12
C GLY A 107 6.72 14.18 18.21
N GLU A 108 5.63 13.91 17.47
CA GLU A 108 4.42 14.73 17.52
C GLU A 108 3.76 14.67 18.90
N LYS A 109 3.23 15.82 19.34
CA LYS A 109 2.43 15.87 20.58
C LYS A 109 1.03 15.35 20.33
N PHE A 110 0.59 14.44 21.19
CA PHE A 110 -0.74 13.84 21.13
C PHE A 110 -1.75 14.74 21.86
N GLY A 111 -2.54 15.46 21.10
CA GLY A 111 -3.59 16.31 21.67
C GLY A 111 -4.85 15.52 22.02
N TRP A 112 -5.64 16.00 23.00
CA TRP A 112 -6.85 15.33 23.49
C TRP A 112 -7.86 14.99 22.37
N TYR A 113 -8.06 15.89 21.41
CA TYR A 113 -8.96 15.67 20.28
C TYR A 113 -8.49 14.55 19.35
N LYS A 114 -7.17 14.46 19.11
CA LYS A 114 -6.59 13.35 18.32
C LYS A 114 -6.78 12.02 19.06
N SER A 115 -6.62 12.01 20.40
CA SER A 115 -6.85 10.82 21.22
C SER A 115 -8.27 10.31 21.12
N LEU A 116 -9.26 11.20 21.28
CA LEU A 116 -10.68 10.83 21.18
C LEU A 116 -11.03 10.28 19.80
N ALA A 117 -10.54 10.91 18.73
CA ALA A 117 -10.77 10.46 17.36
C ALA A 117 -10.21 9.06 17.11
N VAL A 118 -9.00 8.77 17.61
CA VAL A 118 -8.37 7.44 17.50
C VAL A 118 -9.16 6.41 18.29
N ILE A 119 -9.52 6.69 19.56
CA ILE A 119 -10.27 5.77 20.41
C ILE A 119 -11.64 5.47 19.79
N SER A 120 -12.38 6.49 19.35
CA SER A 120 -13.71 6.29 18.74
C SER A 120 -13.64 5.46 17.47
N GLY A 121 -12.61 5.67 16.66
CA GLY A 121 -12.40 4.89 15.45
C GLY A 121 -12.05 3.43 15.73
N PHE A 122 -11.17 3.16 16.71
CA PHE A 122 -10.88 1.79 17.13
C PHE A 122 -12.09 1.07 17.71
N LEU A 123 -12.92 1.77 18.50
CA LEU A 123 -14.18 1.21 18.99
C LEU A 123 -15.13 0.85 17.84
N GLY A 124 -15.23 1.71 16.81
CA GLY A 124 -16.00 1.39 15.59
C GLY A 124 -15.51 0.13 14.89
N ILE A 125 -14.20 -0.06 14.79
CA ILE A 125 -13.61 -1.25 14.19
C ILE A 125 -13.89 -2.50 15.02
N LEU A 126 -13.77 -2.43 16.36
CA LEU A 126 -14.09 -3.53 17.25
C LEU A 126 -15.56 -3.97 17.11
N LEU A 127 -16.48 -3.01 16.93
CA LEU A 127 -17.89 -3.31 16.69
C LEU A 127 -18.12 -4.02 15.34
N ILE A 128 -17.36 -3.66 14.30
CA ILE A 128 -17.46 -4.29 12.98
C ILE A 128 -16.83 -5.67 12.96
N MET A 129 -15.73 -5.85 13.69
CA MET A 129 -15.01 -7.13 13.76
C MET A 129 -15.72 -8.19 14.57
N GLU A 130 -16.56 -7.76 15.53
CA GLU A 130 -17.25 -8.64 16.47
C GLU A 130 -16.35 -9.75 17.05
N PRO A 131 -15.21 -9.41 17.71
CA PRO A 131 -14.24 -10.41 18.17
C PRO A 131 -14.78 -11.37 19.23
N TRP A 132 -15.94 -11.07 19.75
CA TRP A 132 -16.70 -11.89 20.74
C TRP A 132 -17.69 -12.87 20.09
N SER A 133 -17.86 -12.82 18.75
CA SER A 133 -18.75 -13.75 18.04
C SER A 133 -18.09 -15.12 17.87
N GLU A 134 -18.91 -16.17 17.82
CA GLU A 134 -18.44 -17.53 17.55
C GLU A 134 -17.85 -17.69 16.13
N ASP A 135 -18.26 -16.82 15.20
CA ASP A 135 -17.79 -16.78 13.80
C ASP A 135 -16.51 -15.99 13.62
N PHE A 136 -15.88 -15.50 14.71
CA PHE A 136 -14.66 -14.72 14.62
C PHE A 136 -13.51 -15.52 14.00
N ASN A 137 -12.98 -15.04 12.88
CA ASN A 137 -11.83 -15.63 12.23
C ASN A 137 -10.63 -14.67 12.31
N ILE A 138 -9.46 -15.18 12.72
CA ILE A 138 -8.21 -14.41 12.87
C ILE A 138 -7.78 -13.76 11.55
N ILE A 139 -8.22 -14.28 10.40
CA ILE A 139 -7.97 -13.71 9.07
C ILE A 139 -8.49 -12.26 8.96
N ILE A 140 -9.51 -11.90 9.74
CA ILE A 140 -10.05 -10.53 9.83
C ILE A 140 -8.99 -9.51 10.30
N LEU A 141 -7.92 -9.95 10.96
CA LEU A 141 -6.81 -9.08 11.37
C LEU A 141 -5.87 -8.70 10.20
N LEU A 142 -5.88 -9.44 9.08
CA LEU A 142 -4.98 -9.17 7.95
C LEU A 142 -5.12 -7.76 7.37
N PRO A 143 -6.33 -7.21 7.12
CA PRO A 143 -6.48 -5.84 6.63
C PRO A 143 -5.96 -4.80 7.63
N ILE A 144 -6.08 -5.03 8.93
CA ILE A 144 -5.55 -4.13 9.98
C ILE A 144 -4.02 -4.15 9.96
N LEU A 145 -3.43 -5.33 9.84
CA LEU A 145 -1.97 -5.48 9.70
C LEU A 145 -1.47 -4.80 8.41
N ALA A 146 -2.24 -4.90 7.33
CA ALA A 146 -1.95 -4.19 6.08
C ALA A 146 -2.01 -2.67 6.28
N ALA A 147 -3.06 -2.16 6.94
CA ALA A 147 -3.20 -0.73 7.26
C ALA A 147 -2.05 -0.23 8.13
N PHE A 148 -1.58 -1.02 9.10
CA PHE A 148 -0.40 -0.71 9.90
C PHE A 148 0.87 -0.59 9.03
N GLY A 149 1.14 -1.57 8.19
CA GLY A 149 2.31 -1.58 7.30
C GLY A 149 2.32 -0.40 6.31
N TYR A 150 1.18 -0.07 5.70
CA TYR A 150 1.03 1.11 4.86
C TYR A 150 1.22 2.41 5.63
N SER A 151 0.71 2.49 6.86
CA SER A 151 0.85 3.66 7.72
C SER A 151 2.31 3.87 8.12
N LEU A 152 3.03 2.80 8.46
CA LEU A 152 4.46 2.84 8.74
C LEU A 152 5.24 3.35 7.52
N ALA A 153 4.92 2.87 6.33
CA ALA A 153 5.53 3.35 5.10
C ALA A 153 5.21 4.84 4.81
N ARG A 154 4.02 5.33 5.17
CA ARG A 154 3.65 6.75 5.03
C ARG A 154 4.42 7.62 6.01
N VAL A 155 4.43 7.27 7.29
CA VAL A 155 5.12 8.04 8.32
C VAL A 155 6.63 8.08 8.05
N THR A 156 7.23 6.98 7.64
CA THR A 156 8.66 6.94 7.27
C THR A 156 8.97 7.73 5.99
N ALA A 157 7.97 8.05 5.14
CA ALA A 157 8.17 8.94 4.01
C ALA A 157 8.57 10.36 4.44
N LEU A 158 8.08 10.82 5.59
CA LEU A 158 8.40 12.14 6.15
C LEU A 158 9.85 12.27 6.63
N ASN A 159 10.57 11.15 6.79
CA ASN A 159 11.99 11.14 7.15
C ASN A 159 12.91 11.39 5.94
N PHE A 160 12.36 11.51 4.73
CA PHE A 160 13.19 11.91 3.59
C PHE A 160 13.49 13.41 3.63
N THR A 161 14.65 13.77 3.08
CA THR A 161 15.03 15.18 2.95
C THR A 161 14.04 15.92 2.05
N LEU A 162 13.78 17.18 2.38
CA LEU A 162 12.86 18.06 1.62
C LEU A 162 13.23 18.21 0.14
N ASP A 163 14.49 17.96 -0.20
CA ASP A 163 14.99 18.02 -1.59
C ASP A 163 14.61 16.79 -2.44
N THR A 164 13.98 15.76 -1.82
CA THR A 164 13.64 14.53 -2.53
C THR A 164 12.20 14.61 -3.05
N PRO A 165 11.96 14.60 -4.37
CA PRO A 165 10.62 14.67 -4.93
C PRO A 165 9.76 13.47 -4.49
N THR A 166 8.52 13.73 -4.07
CA THR A 166 7.56 12.68 -3.63
C THR A 166 7.38 11.54 -4.64
N PRO A 167 7.27 11.80 -5.98
CA PRO A 167 7.17 10.71 -6.95
C PRO A 167 8.38 9.78 -6.93
N LEU A 168 9.58 10.31 -6.64
CA LEU A 168 10.81 9.52 -6.57
C LEU A 168 10.83 8.63 -5.32
N ILE A 169 10.35 9.14 -4.18
CA ILE A 169 10.19 8.35 -2.94
C ILE A 169 9.24 7.17 -3.17
N ASN A 170 8.11 7.40 -3.85
CA ASN A 170 7.16 6.36 -4.22
C ASN A 170 7.75 5.33 -5.18
N LEU A 171 8.51 5.77 -6.17
CA LEU A 171 9.16 4.90 -7.15
C LEU A 171 10.10 3.91 -6.46
N TYR A 172 10.92 4.37 -5.50
CA TYR A 172 11.79 3.48 -4.73
C TYR A 172 11.00 2.48 -3.86
N ALA A 173 9.89 2.91 -3.25
CA ALA A 173 9.04 2.02 -2.47
C ALA A 173 8.40 0.94 -3.37
N GLN A 174 7.91 1.33 -4.55
CA GLN A 174 7.33 0.38 -5.52
C GLN A 174 8.38 -0.59 -6.09
N LEU A 175 9.60 -0.11 -6.38
CA LEU A 175 10.72 -0.97 -6.77
C LEU A 175 11.03 -2.00 -5.68
N GLY A 176 11.17 -1.56 -4.43
CA GLY A 176 11.42 -2.45 -3.31
C GLY A 176 10.31 -3.49 -3.14
N THR A 177 9.05 -3.06 -3.24
CA THR A 177 7.88 -3.96 -3.17
C THR A 177 7.87 -4.96 -4.32
N MET A 178 8.15 -4.50 -5.55
CA MET A 178 8.21 -5.36 -6.73
C MET A 178 9.29 -6.43 -6.58
N ILE A 179 10.50 -6.05 -6.13
CA ILE A 179 11.61 -6.98 -5.92
C ILE A 179 11.24 -8.02 -4.86
N CYS A 180 10.71 -7.60 -3.70
CA CYS A 180 10.28 -8.51 -2.64
C CYS A 180 9.21 -9.50 -3.14
N SER A 181 8.18 -8.99 -3.82
CA SER A 181 7.09 -9.83 -4.35
C SER A 181 7.58 -10.78 -5.44
N PHE A 182 8.50 -10.34 -6.30
CA PHE A 182 9.08 -11.19 -7.34
C PHE A 182 9.95 -12.30 -6.76
N LEU A 183 10.75 -11.99 -5.72
CA LEU A 183 11.51 -13.01 -4.99
C LEU A 183 10.59 -14.07 -4.37
N LEU A 184 9.47 -13.67 -3.78
CA LEU A 184 8.49 -14.60 -3.23
C LEU A 184 7.87 -15.49 -4.32
N VAL A 185 7.54 -14.92 -5.48
CA VAL A 185 7.02 -15.70 -6.62
C VAL A 185 8.02 -16.76 -7.06
N ILE A 186 9.33 -16.43 -7.11
CA ILE A 186 10.38 -17.38 -7.51
C ILE A 186 10.60 -18.44 -6.42
N ILE A 187 10.76 -18.04 -5.15
CA ILE A 187 11.08 -18.95 -4.04
C ILE A 187 9.97 -19.99 -3.85
N PHE A 188 8.71 -19.58 -3.95
CA PHE A 188 7.56 -20.44 -3.74
C PHE A 188 6.99 -21.02 -5.04
N ASN A 189 7.64 -20.76 -6.19
CA ASN A 189 7.20 -21.20 -7.52
C ASN A 189 5.72 -20.89 -7.81
N MET A 190 5.31 -19.65 -7.43
CA MET A 190 3.92 -19.17 -7.51
C MET A 190 3.64 -18.42 -8.81
N TRP A 191 4.20 -18.85 -9.95
CA TRP A 191 3.96 -18.19 -11.22
C TRP A 191 2.84 -18.90 -11.98
N GLU A 192 1.76 -18.17 -12.27
CA GLU A 192 0.66 -18.62 -13.10
C GLU A 192 0.68 -17.93 -14.47
N ASN A 193 0.47 -18.69 -15.54
CA ASN A 193 0.39 -18.13 -16.89
C ASN A 193 -0.92 -17.35 -17.08
N PHE A 194 -0.86 -16.29 -17.88
CA PHE A 194 -2.05 -15.50 -18.19
C PHE A 194 -3.10 -16.36 -18.90
N LYS A 195 -4.33 -16.36 -18.37
CA LYS A 195 -5.45 -17.11 -18.92
C LYS A 195 -6.08 -16.37 -20.10
N ASN A 196 -6.21 -15.05 -19.98
CA ASN A 196 -6.85 -14.20 -20.97
C ASN A 196 -6.09 -12.89 -21.19
N ILE A 197 -6.24 -12.33 -22.39
CA ILE A 197 -5.70 -10.99 -22.71
C ILE A 197 -6.34 -9.88 -21.86
N TYR A 198 -7.60 -10.08 -21.45
CA TYR A 198 -8.34 -9.13 -20.61
C TYR A 198 -7.71 -9.00 -19.21
N ASP A 199 -7.10 -10.08 -18.69
CA ASP A 199 -6.43 -10.07 -17.38
C ASP A 199 -5.26 -9.08 -17.38
N ILE A 200 -4.53 -8.98 -18.50
CA ILE A 200 -3.43 -8.01 -18.66
C ILE A 200 -3.97 -6.58 -18.61
N VAL A 201 -5.12 -6.32 -19.23
CA VAL A 201 -5.75 -4.99 -19.19
C VAL A 201 -6.20 -4.65 -17.77
N VAL A 202 -6.78 -5.60 -17.04
CA VAL A 202 -7.18 -5.41 -15.65
C VAL A 202 -5.96 -5.17 -14.75
N LEU A 203 -4.85 -5.91 -14.95
CA LEU A 203 -3.59 -5.69 -14.25
C LEU A 203 -3.01 -4.30 -14.52
N LEU A 204 -3.10 -3.82 -15.75
CA LEU A 204 -2.65 -2.48 -16.11
C LEU A 204 -3.50 -1.41 -15.41
N ILE A 205 -4.83 -1.54 -15.45
CA ILE A 205 -5.75 -0.64 -14.74
C ILE A 205 -5.47 -0.65 -13.23
N MET A 206 -5.30 -1.83 -12.66
CA MET A 206 -4.96 -2.04 -11.25
C MET A 206 -3.65 -1.30 -10.87
N GLY A 207 -2.62 -1.45 -11.69
CA GLY A 207 -1.33 -0.79 -11.47
C GLY A 207 -1.43 0.73 -11.60
N LEU A 208 -2.09 1.24 -12.63
CA LEU A 208 -2.29 2.67 -12.84
C LEU A 208 -3.13 3.29 -11.70
N ALA A 209 -4.23 2.65 -11.33
CA ALA A 209 -5.09 3.11 -10.23
C ALA A 209 -4.32 3.10 -8.88
N GLY A 210 -3.59 2.01 -8.60
CA GLY A 210 -2.78 1.91 -7.39
C GLY A 210 -1.61 2.90 -7.35
N GLY A 211 -0.92 3.11 -8.48
CA GLY A 211 0.19 4.07 -8.58
C GLY A 211 -0.26 5.51 -8.42
N THR A 212 -1.31 5.92 -9.14
CA THR A 212 -1.90 7.27 -9.02
C THR A 212 -2.54 7.48 -7.65
N GLY A 213 -3.25 6.48 -7.12
CA GLY A 213 -3.86 6.53 -5.79
C GLY A 213 -2.83 6.79 -4.69
N THR A 214 -1.70 6.09 -4.72
CA THR A 214 -0.61 6.28 -3.74
C THR A 214 0.08 7.63 -3.89
N LEU A 215 0.27 8.15 -5.12
CA LEU A 215 0.83 9.50 -5.36
C LEU A 215 -0.04 10.60 -4.76
N LEU A 216 -1.37 10.46 -4.84
CA LEU A 216 -2.32 11.45 -4.32
C LEU A 216 -2.51 11.39 -2.79
N LEU A 217 -1.92 10.43 -2.10
CA LEU A 217 -2.04 10.23 -0.64
C LEU A 217 -0.76 10.58 0.14
N ILE A 218 0.31 10.92 -0.53
CA ILE A 218 1.57 11.41 0.04
C ILE A 218 1.75 12.89 -0.27
#